data_1ddc9ab664a91aff1a390f11ca957d88
#
_entry.id   1ddc9ab664a91aff1a390f11ca957d88
#
_cell.length_a   1.000
_cell.length_b   1.000
_cell.length_c   1.000
_cell.angle_alpha   90.00
_cell.angle_beta   90.00
_cell.angle_gamma   90.00
#
_symmetry.space_group_name_H-M   'P 1'
#
loop_
_entity.id
_entity.type
_entity.pdbx_description
1 polymer ?
#
loop_
_entity_poly.entity_id
_entity_poly.type
_entity_poly.pdbx_seq_one_letter_code
_entity_poly.pdbx_strand_id
1 'polypeptide(L)'
;IDIIEIPIKNPSRSKIVKSPRVFMDLETGNVAGLWRGGDHGDDTQDTNSTNQCHDITVFPSANIAAGACSGNGILFDITDPYNPERLDVVTDIGFAYWHSATFNNDGTKVIFTDEWGGGGRARCRAWDPLDWGADAIYDIVDKKLIFKSHYKMPAPQLETENCVAHNGSIIPIPNRDILFKHGIKVVFL
;
A
#
# COMPACT_ATOMS: atom_id res chain seq x y z
N ILE A 1 -3.16 -8.92 10.80
CA ILE A 1 -2.53 -9.82 9.80
C ILE A 1 -2.38 -11.21 10.39
N ASP A 2 -2.30 -12.23 9.52
CA ASP A 2 -2.01 -13.61 9.93
C ASP A 2 -0.64 -14.03 9.39
N ILE A 3 0.09 -14.78 10.21
CA ILE A 3 1.36 -15.40 9.84
C ILE A 3 1.08 -16.89 9.62
N ILE A 4 1.34 -17.34 8.39
CA ILE A 4 1.05 -18.71 7.97
C ILE A 4 2.37 -19.45 7.75
N GLU A 5 2.58 -20.52 8.48
CA GLU A 5 3.67 -21.45 8.23
C GLU A 5 3.26 -22.45 7.13
N ILE A 6 4.05 -22.52 6.07
CA ILE A 6 3.82 -23.44 4.95
C ILE A 6 5.00 -24.42 4.85
N PRO A 7 4.85 -25.68 5.32
CA PRO A 7 5.89 -26.69 5.19
C PRO A 7 6.11 -27.08 3.73
N ILE A 8 7.26 -26.77 3.16
CA ILE A 8 7.57 -26.99 1.72
C ILE A 8 7.35 -28.45 1.31
N LYS A 9 7.74 -29.43 2.17
CA LYS A 9 7.58 -30.87 1.88
C LYS A 9 6.16 -31.39 2.03
N ASN A 10 5.29 -30.63 2.71
CA ASN A 10 3.90 -31.03 2.94
C ASN A 10 3.00 -29.79 3.11
N PRO A 11 2.67 -29.08 2.02
CA PRO A 11 1.89 -27.83 2.07
C PRO A 11 0.48 -28.02 2.68
N SER A 12 -0.07 -29.23 2.66
CA SER A 12 -1.37 -29.52 3.28
C SER A 12 -1.38 -29.37 4.81
N ARG A 13 -0.20 -29.25 5.43
CA ARG A 13 -0.02 -28.98 6.86
C ARG A 13 0.18 -27.49 7.17
N SER A 14 -0.12 -26.61 6.24
CA SER A 14 -0.10 -25.17 6.49
C SER A 14 -1.05 -24.79 7.61
N LYS A 15 -0.61 -23.86 8.45
CA LYS A 15 -1.40 -23.39 9.60
C LYS A 15 -1.07 -21.93 9.91
N ILE A 16 -2.04 -21.21 10.44
CA ILE A 16 -1.79 -19.92 11.08
C ILE A 16 -1.02 -20.19 12.37
N VAL A 17 0.16 -19.59 12.50
CA VAL A 17 1.02 -19.73 13.68
C VAL A 17 0.89 -18.53 14.62
N LYS A 18 0.50 -17.36 14.10
CA LYS A 18 0.31 -16.14 14.88
C LYS A 18 -0.57 -15.13 14.14
N SER A 19 -1.27 -14.29 14.90
CA SER A 19 -2.07 -13.16 14.39
C SER A 19 -1.72 -11.87 15.17
N PRO A 20 -0.57 -11.21 14.87
CA PRO A 20 -0.13 -10.04 15.59
C PRO A 20 -1.05 -8.83 15.34
N ARG A 21 -1.25 -8.02 16.39
CA ARG A 21 -2.13 -6.84 16.38
C ARG A 21 -1.39 -5.59 15.92
N VAL A 22 -0.97 -5.56 14.65
CA VAL A 22 -0.11 -4.51 14.09
C VAL A 22 -0.82 -3.15 13.89
N PHE A 23 -2.16 -3.10 13.96
CA PHE A 23 -2.96 -1.88 13.81
C PHE A 23 -3.34 -1.22 15.14
N MET A 24 -2.94 -1.79 16.24
CA MET A 24 -3.29 -1.27 17.55
C MET A 24 -2.72 0.14 17.73
N ASP A 25 -3.58 1.06 18.13
CA ASP A 25 -3.18 2.36 18.64
C ASP A 25 -2.55 2.18 20.03
N LEU A 26 -1.29 2.58 20.17
CA LEU A 26 -0.53 2.37 21.41
C LEU A 26 -0.98 3.27 22.55
N GLU A 27 -1.62 4.41 22.26
CA GLU A 27 -2.11 5.36 23.27
C GLU A 27 -3.46 4.93 23.84
N THR A 28 -4.37 4.53 22.94
CA THR A 28 -5.75 4.18 23.33
C THR A 28 -5.97 2.69 23.54
N GLY A 29 -5.05 1.84 23.04
CA GLY A 29 -5.22 0.38 23.04
C GLY A 29 -6.27 -0.14 22.04
N ASN A 30 -6.84 0.74 21.22
CA ASN A 30 -7.82 0.35 20.19
C ASN A 30 -7.14 -0.50 19.11
N VAL A 31 -7.65 -1.69 18.89
CA VAL A 31 -7.05 -2.68 17.95
C VAL A 31 -7.14 -2.26 16.48
N ALA A 32 -8.10 -1.43 16.11
CA ALA A 32 -8.27 -0.84 14.78
C ALA A 32 -8.19 0.68 14.91
N GLY A 33 -7.06 1.19 15.44
CA GLY A 33 -6.92 2.56 15.89
C GLY A 33 -6.06 3.46 15.01
N LEU A 34 -5.54 2.97 13.91
CA LEU A 34 -4.79 3.81 12.98
C LEU A 34 -5.72 4.77 12.22
N TRP A 35 -5.11 5.77 11.59
CA TRP A 35 -5.85 6.85 10.95
C TRP A 35 -6.88 6.36 9.95
N ARG A 36 -8.00 7.04 9.90
CA ARG A 36 -9.20 6.62 9.17
C ARG A 36 -9.35 7.24 7.80
N GLY A 37 -8.56 8.26 7.49
CA GLY A 37 -8.72 9.01 6.27
C GLY A 37 -9.73 10.13 6.38
N GLY A 38 -10.06 10.72 5.23
CA GLY A 38 -10.93 11.87 5.09
C GLY A 38 -12.24 11.57 4.36
N ASP A 39 -13.15 12.49 4.45
CA ASP A 39 -14.32 12.60 3.62
C ASP A 39 -13.93 13.32 2.32
N HIS A 40 -14.15 12.68 1.18
CA HIS A 40 -13.83 13.22 -0.14
C HIS A 40 -15.04 13.88 -0.81
N GLY A 41 -16.15 14.00 -0.11
CA GLY A 41 -17.40 14.61 -0.57
C GLY A 41 -18.43 13.62 -1.13
N ASP A 42 -19.60 14.15 -1.49
CA ASP A 42 -20.72 13.36 -2.00
C ASP A 42 -20.34 12.53 -3.22
N ASP A 43 -20.93 11.34 -3.32
CA ASP A 43 -20.70 10.37 -4.41
C ASP A 43 -19.24 9.93 -4.60
N THR A 44 -18.42 10.09 -3.58
CA THR A 44 -17.02 9.65 -3.55
C THR A 44 -16.82 8.49 -2.56
N GLN A 45 -15.58 8.08 -2.39
CA GLN A 45 -15.22 7.03 -1.45
C GLN A 45 -14.48 7.61 -0.25
N ASP A 46 -14.90 7.21 0.95
CA ASP A 46 -14.20 7.52 2.19
C ASP A 46 -13.21 6.43 2.57
N THR A 47 -12.14 6.83 3.26
CA THR A 47 -11.21 5.90 3.86
C THR A 47 -11.82 5.28 5.12
N ASN A 48 -11.67 3.97 5.26
CA ASN A 48 -12.08 3.25 6.47
C ASN A 48 -10.93 3.17 7.49
N SER A 49 -11.29 2.96 8.76
CA SER A 49 -10.32 2.63 9.81
C SER A 49 -9.45 1.45 9.39
N THR A 50 -8.15 1.54 9.66
CA THR A 50 -7.21 0.46 9.35
C THR A 50 -7.44 -0.72 10.27
N ASN A 51 -8.01 -1.78 9.72
CA ASN A 51 -8.31 -3.03 10.42
C ASN A 51 -7.78 -4.27 9.69
N GLN A 52 -7.28 -4.07 8.47
CA GLN A 52 -6.70 -5.12 7.62
C GLN A 52 -5.72 -4.50 6.62
N CYS A 53 -4.81 -5.31 6.09
CA CYS A 53 -4.03 -4.95 4.90
C CYS A 53 -4.64 -5.64 3.69
N HIS A 54 -4.75 -4.93 2.59
CA HIS A 54 -5.09 -5.54 1.31
C HIS A 54 -3.89 -6.30 0.75
N ASP A 55 -2.71 -5.71 0.87
CA ASP A 55 -1.46 -6.27 0.38
C ASP A 55 -0.32 -6.06 1.36
N ILE A 56 0.57 -7.05 1.47
CA ILE A 56 1.83 -6.97 2.20
C ILE A 56 2.95 -7.54 1.33
N THR A 57 3.90 -6.69 0.98
CA THR A 57 5.09 -7.09 0.23
C THR A 57 6.29 -7.15 1.15
N VAL A 58 7.09 -8.20 1.02
CA VAL A 58 8.30 -8.41 1.81
C VAL A 58 9.57 -8.10 1.02
N PHE A 59 10.58 -7.52 1.67
CA PHE A 59 11.92 -7.33 1.15
C PHE A 59 12.93 -8.02 2.08
N PRO A 60 13.15 -9.34 1.88
CA PRO A 60 13.86 -10.17 2.86
C PRO A 60 15.31 -9.76 3.11
N SER A 61 16.02 -9.26 2.08
CA SER A 61 17.42 -8.87 2.22
C SER A 61 17.65 -7.71 3.19
N ALA A 62 16.63 -6.89 3.45
CA ALA A 62 16.66 -5.82 4.44
C ALA A 62 15.83 -6.13 5.70
N ASN A 63 15.21 -7.31 5.79
CA ASN A 63 14.31 -7.71 6.87
C ASN A 63 13.14 -6.73 7.09
N ILE A 64 12.60 -6.19 6.01
CA ILE A 64 11.45 -5.29 6.07
C ILE A 64 10.27 -5.82 5.24
N ALA A 65 9.08 -5.37 5.61
CA ALA A 65 7.87 -5.52 4.82
C ALA A 65 7.11 -4.20 4.76
N ALA A 66 6.33 -4.00 3.71
CA ALA A 66 5.43 -2.86 3.58
C ALA A 66 4.01 -3.35 3.36
N GLY A 67 3.07 -2.80 4.12
CA GLY A 67 1.65 -3.12 4.02
C GLY A 67 0.85 -1.93 3.52
N ALA A 68 0.03 -2.16 2.51
CA ALA A 68 -1.04 -1.25 2.11
C ALA A 68 -2.31 -1.67 2.84
N CYS A 69 -2.70 -0.88 3.85
CA CYS A 69 -3.61 -1.33 4.89
C CYS A 69 -4.79 -0.37 5.05
N SER A 70 -5.79 -0.52 4.19
CA SER A 70 -7.03 0.31 4.19
C SER A 70 -6.75 1.82 4.22
N GLY A 71 -6.54 2.41 5.39
CA GLY A 71 -6.29 3.84 5.59
C GLY A 71 -4.82 4.25 5.69
N ASN A 72 -3.87 3.30 5.66
CA ASN A 72 -2.46 3.57 5.95
C ASN A 72 -1.48 2.74 5.10
N GLY A 73 -0.33 3.34 4.81
CA GLY A 73 0.87 2.62 4.46
C GLY A 73 1.69 2.32 5.72
N ILE A 74 2.15 1.09 5.88
CA ILE A 74 2.86 0.65 7.10
C ILE A 74 4.17 -0.02 6.72
N LEU A 75 5.25 0.36 7.42
CA LEU A 75 6.53 -0.30 7.32
C LEU A 75 6.73 -1.21 8.55
N PHE A 76 7.15 -2.44 8.32
CA PHE A 76 7.40 -3.43 9.36
C PHE A 76 8.85 -3.88 9.37
N ASP A 77 9.38 -4.15 10.57
CA ASP A 77 10.55 -5.00 10.80
C ASP A 77 10.08 -6.47 10.82
N ILE A 78 10.68 -7.30 10.00
CA ILE A 78 10.42 -8.75 9.94
C ILE A 78 11.68 -9.56 10.23
N THR A 79 12.62 -9.00 11.01
CA THR A 79 13.82 -9.72 11.49
C THR A 79 13.42 -11.00 12.21
N ASP A 80 12.36 -10.94 13.04
CA ASP A 80 11.62 -12.11 13.49
C ASP A 80 10.29 -12.21 12.74
N PRO A 81 10.16 -13.08 11.74
CA PRO A 81 8.94 -13.16 10.94
C PRO A 81 7.70 -13.62 11.73
N TYR A 82 7.89 -14.19 12.90
CA TYR A 82 6.79 -14.56 13.80
C TYR A 82 6.33 -13.39 14.68
N ASN A 83 7.13 -12.34 14.80
CA ASN A 83 6.85 -11.15 15.60
C ASN A 83 7.17 -9.87 14.81
N PRO A 84 6.45 -9.59 13.72
CA PRO A 84 6.65 -8.36 12.97
C PRO A 84 6.35 -7.14 13.85
N GLU A 85 7.25 -6.16 13.80
CA GLU A 85 7.10 -4.91 14.52
C GLU A 85 6.79 -3.77 13.56
N ARG A 86 5.84 -2.90 13.92
CA ARG A 86 5.55 -1.70 13.15
C ARG A 86 6.64 -0.66 13.38
N LEU A 87 7.39 -0.34 12.33
CA LEU A 87 8.47 0.67 12.34
C LEU A 87 7.93 2.07 12.12
N ASP A 88 7.01 2.19 11.15
CA ASP A 88 6.43 3.46 10.77
C ASP A 88 5.04 3.29 10.17
N VAL A 89 4.25 4.37 10.19
CA VAL A 89 2.94 4.43 9.61
C VAL A 89 2.74 5.79 8.95
N VAL A 90 2.25 5.78 7.73
CA VAL A 90 1.93 6.99 6.97
C VAL A 90 0.47 6.99 6.54
N THR A 91 -0.03 8.18 6.30
CA THR A 91 -1.35 8.41 5.76
C THR A 91 -1.27 9.42 4.63
N ASP A 92 -2.28 9.41 3.77
CA ASP A 92 -2.44 10.37 2.68
C ASP A 92 -3.92 10.73 2.61
N ILE A 93 -4.22 12.01 2.78
CA ILE A 93 -5.61 12.49 2.80
C ILE A 93 -6.29 12.32 1.44
N GLY A 94 -5.52 12.26 0.34
CA GLY A 94 -6.01 12.02 -1.00
C GLY A 94 -6.35 10.54 -1.27
N PHE A 95 -5.92 9.62 -0.40
CA PHE A 95 -6.14 8.19 -0.58
C PHE A 95 -7.45 7.75 0.05
N ALA A 96 -8.21 6.94 -0.69
CA ALA A 96 -9.41 6.31 -0.16
C ALA A 96 -9.17 4.85 0.26
N TYR A 97 -8.33 4.11 -0.46
CA TYR A 97 -8.05 2.72 -0.15
C TYR A 97 -6.60 2.33 -0.50
N TRP A 98 -5.76 2.18 0.51
CA TRP A 98 -4.39 1.72 0.35
C TRP A 98 -4.39 0.27 -0.12
N HIS A 99 -3.99 0.05 -1.39
CA HIS A 99 -4.21 -1.21 -2.08
C HIS A 99 -2.97 -2.07 -2.17
N SER A 100 -1.87 -1.56 -2.73
CA SER A 100 -0.63 -2.33 -2.87
C SER A 100 0.60 -1.55 -2.43
N ALA A 101 1.64 -2.28 -2.05
CA ALA A 101 2.96 -1.78 -1.70
C ALA A 101 4.02 -2.44 -2.57
N THR A 102 4.92 -1.67 -3.17
CA THR A 102 5.98 -2.19 -4.04
C THR A 102 7.30 -1.54 -3.69
N PHE A 103 8.30 -2.34 -3.29
CA PHE A 103 9.66 -1.85 -3.09
C PHE A 103 10.38 -1.64 -4.42
N ASN A 104 11.33 -0.70 -4.46
CA ASN A 104 12.30 -0.63 -5.54
C ASN A 104 13.35 -1.76 -5.42
N ASN A 105 14.27 -1.85 -6.39
CA ASN A 105 15.19 -2.99 -6.50
C ASN A 105 16.17 -3.15 -5.32
N ASP A 106 16.45 -2.09 -4.59
CA ASP A 106 17.40 -2.10 -3.45
C ASP A 106 16.73 -1.94 -2.07
N GLY A 107 15.39 -1.80 -2.04
CA GLY A 107 14.63 -1.69 -0.80
C GLY A 107 14.75 -0.33 -0.10
N THR A 108 15.26 0.69 -0.79
CA THR A 108 15.39 2.06 -0.27
C THR A 108 14.17 2.93 -0.50
N LYS A 109 13.23 2.44 -1.31
CA LYS A 109 11.96 3.12 -1.62
C LYS A 109 10.80 2.14 -1.55
N VAL A 110 9.64 2.67 -1.23
CA VAL A 110 8.37 1.97 -1.38
C VAL A 110 7.34 2.87 -2.06
N ILE A 111 6.53 2.26 -2.90
CA ILE A 111 5.42 2.92 -3.59
C ILE A 111 4.15 2.30 -3.07
N PHE A 112 3.27 3.12 -2.51
CA PHE A 112 1.92 2.71 -2.15
C PHE A 112 0.93 3.20 -3.19
N THR A 113 -0.08 2.41 -3.45
CA THR A 113 -1.09 2.73 -4.46
C THR A 113 -2.47 2.87 -3.84
N ASP A 114 -3.27 3.76 -4.38
CA ASP A 114 -4.65 3.99 -3.98
C ASP A 114 -5.60 3.30 -4.97
N GLU A 115 -6.43 2.37 -4.51
CA GLU A 115 -7.54 1.82 -5.28
C GLU A 115 -8.79 2.69 -5.12
N TRP A 116 -8.68 3.94 -5.40
CA TRP A 116 -9.81 4.84 -5.38
C TRP A 116 -10.99 4.31 -6.20
N GLY A 117 -12.18 4.32 -5.61
CA GLY A 117 -13.38 3.81 -6.26
C GLY A 117 -13.56 2.29 -6.16
N GLY A 118 -12.58 1.54 -5.63
CA GLY A 118 -12.67 0.09 -5.43
C GLY A 118 -13.05 -0.68 -6.70
N GLY A 119 -12.60 -0.21 -7.88
CA GLY A 119 -12.97 -0.78 -9.18
C GLY A 119 -14.39 -0.45 -9.65
N GLY A 120 -15.25 0.11 -8.81
CA GLY A 120 -16.66 0.37 -9.12
C GLY A 120 -17.01 1.81 -9.49
N ARG A 121 -16.09 2.76 -9.28
CA ARG A 121 -16.32 4.18 -9.55
C ARG A 121 -15.14 4.79 -10.32
N ALA A 122 -15.45 5.66 -11.28
CA ALA A 122 -14.44 6.43 -12.01
C ALA A 122 -13.81 7.49 -11.09
N ARG A 123 -12.47 7.66 -11.15
CA ARG A 123 -11.73 8.56 -10.27
C ARG A 123 -10.56 9.26 -10.95
N CYS A 124 -10.65 9.54 -12.22
CA CYS A 124 -9.65 10.30 -12.91
C CYS A 124 -10.28 11.33 -13.83
N ARG A 125 -11.37 11.91 -13.36
CA ARG A 125 -12.07 12.96 -14.09
C ARG A 125 -11.19 14.21 -14.14
N ALA A 126 -11.36 15.02 -15.16
CA ALA A 126 -10.55 16.22 -15.38
C ALA A 126 -10.61 17.23 -14.21
N TRP A 127 -11.64 17.15 -13.38
CA TRP A 127 -11.84 18.03 -12.22
C TRP A 127 -11.51 17.39 -10.87
N ASP A 128 -11.18 16.09 -10.84
CA ASP A 128 -10.73 15.45 -9.60
C ASP A 128 -9.35 15.98 -9.19
N PRO A 129 -9.07 16.15 -7.90
CA PRO A 129 -7.73 16.44 -7.42
C PRO A 129 -6.69 15.42 -7.91
N LEU A 130 -5.48 15.89 -8.19
CA LEU A 130 -4.43 15.06 -8.79
C LEU A 130 -3.88 13.97 -7.86
N ASP A 131 -4.07 14.09 -6.57
CA ASP A 131 -3.66 13.11 -5.57
C ASP A 131 -4.71 12.01 -5.31
N TRP A 132 -5.91 12.16 -5.86
CA TRP A 132 -6.92 11.11 -5.79
C TRP A 132 -6.61 9.96 -6.75
N GLY A 133 -6.57 8.73 -6.23
CA GLY A 133 -6.21 7.56 -7.03
C GLY A 133 -4.78 7.60 -7.58
N ALA A 134 -3.89 8.25 -6.86
CA ALA A 134 -2.47 8.35 -7.19
C ALA A 134 -1.66 7.21 -6.55
N ASP A 135 -0.38 7.16 -6.91
CA ASP A 135 0.63 6.33 -6.24
C ASP A 135 1.52 7.25 -5.41
N ALA A 136 1.67 6.98 -4.12
CA ALA A 136 2.54 7.74 -3.23
C ALA A 136 3.91 7.06 -3.11
N ILE A 137 4.96 7.83 -3.38
CA ILE A 137 6.35 7.37 -3.38
C ILE A 137 7.03 7.87 -2.11
N TYR A 138 7.63 6.93 -1.37
CA TYR A 138 8.37 7.20 -0.14
C TYR A 138 9.80 6.70 -0.24
N ASP A 139 10.77 7.50 0.27
CA ASP A 139 12.08 7.00 0.61
C ASP A 139 12.03 6.31 1.98
N ILE A 140 12.84 5.26 2.15
CA ILE A 140 13.03 4.60 3.45
C ILE A 140 14.37 5.07 4.00
N VAL A 141 14.32 5.92 5.01
CA VAL A 141 15.51 6.48 5.67
C VAL A 141 15.42 6.21 7.16
N ASP A 142 16.44 5.56 7.72
CA ASP A 142 16.48 5.21 9.15
C ASP A 142 15.20 4.52 9.66
N LYS A 143 14.67 3.60 8.86
CA LYS A 143 13.44 2.86 9.13
C LYS A 143 12.18 3.76 9.19
N LYS A 144 12.21 4.93 8.55
CA LYS A 144 11.10 5.86 8.42
C LYS A 144 10.72 6.08 6.97
N LEU A 145 9.44 6.31 6.75
CA LEU A 145 8.86 6.60 5.44
C LEU A 145 8.84 8.11 5.20
N ILE A 146 9.66 8.58 4.27
CA ILE A 146 9.77 10.00 3.93
C ILE A 146 9.10 10.24 2.58
N PHE A 147 7.96 10.92 2.60
CA PHE A 147 7.21 11.23 1.37
C PHE A 147 8.06 12.00 0.37
N LYS A 148 7.97 11.61 -0.90
CA LYS A 148 8.68 12.24 -2.01
C LYS A 148 7.75 12.89 -3.01
N SER A 149 6.79 12.15 -3.52
CA SER A 149 5.89 12.63 -4.58
C SER A 149 4.72 11.69 -4.78
N HIS A 150 3.73 12.19 -5.50
CA HIS A 150 2.71 11.36 -6.12
C HIS A 150 3.03 11.13 -7.62
N TYR A 151 2.69 9.95 -8.08
CA TYR A 151 2.53 9.68 -9.50
C TYR A 151 1.04 9.44 -9.80
N LYS A 152 0.55 10.08 -10.83
CA LYS A 152 -0.80 9.83 -11.35
C LYS A 152 -0.75 9.61 -12.85
N MET A 153 -1.55 8.69 -13.36
CA MET A 153 -1.71 8.50 -14.80
C MET A 153 -2.21 9.80 -15.44
N PRO A 154 -1.49 10.37 -16.44
CA PRO A 154 -1.86 11.63 -17.08
C PRO A 154 -2.97 11.41 -18.13
N ALA A 155 -4.04 10.75 -17.75
CA ALA A 155 -5.12 10.38 -18.67
C ALA A 155 -6.47 10.46 -17.95
N PRO A 156 -7.06 11.66 -17.78
CA PRO A 156 -8.41 11.77 -17.26
C PRO A 156 -9.39 11.00 -18.15
N GLN A 157 -10.34 10.37 -17.51
CA GLN A 157 -11.35 9.53 -18.15
C GLN A 157 -12.75 10.09 -17.89
N LEU A 158 -13.72 9.51 -18.56
CA LEU A 158 -15.13 9.84 -18.32
C LEU A 158 -15.58 9.27 -16.96
N GLU A 159 -16.68 9.76 -16.46
CA GLU A 159 -17.26 9.32 -15.17
C GLU A 159 -17.55 7.81 -15.07
N THR A 160 -17.72 7.16 -16.22
CA THR A 160 -18.00 5.73 -16.31
C THR A 160 -16.73 4.87 -16.38
N GLU A 161 -15.56 5.49 -16.44
CA GLU A 161 -14.28 4.79 -16.58
C GLU A 161 -13.47 4.88 -15.28
N ASN A 162 -12.55 3.96 -15.11
CA ASN A 162 -11.60 3.94 -14.00
C ASN A 162 -10.17 3.93 -14.53
N CYS A 163 -9.41 4.98 -14.25
CA CYS A 163 -8.02 5.12 -14.65
C CYS A 163 -7.02 4.93 -13.50
N VAL A 164 -7.48 4.42 -12.37
CA VAL A 164 -6.63 4.20 -11.20
C VAL A 164 -5.70 3.03 -11.42
N ALA A 165 -4.40 3.30 -11.52
CA ALA A 165 -3.36 2.29 -11.70
C ALA A 165 -2.89 1.79 -10.34
N HIS A 166 -3.67 0.95 -9.67
CA HIS A 166 -3.45 0.52 -8.29
C HIS A 166 -2.59 -0.75 -8.13
N ASN A 167 -2.16 -1.36 -9.22
CA ASN A 167 -1.20 -2.48 -9.20
C ASN A 167 0.10 -2.08 -9.89
N GLY A 168 1.22 -2.53 -9.32
CA GLY A 168 2.52 -2.26 -9.89
C GLY A 168 3.52 -3.37 -9.62
N SER A 169 4.49 -3.53 -10.50
CA SER A 169 5.61 -4.46 -10.34
C SER A 169 6.90 -3.79 -10.74
N ILE A 170 7.93 -3.94 -9.91
CA ILE A 170 9.25 -3.43 -10.25
C ILE A 170 9.91 -4.37 -11.29
N ILE A 171 10.54 -3.79 -12.30
CA ILE A 171 11.34 -4.55 -13.26
C ILE A 171 12.73 -4.74 -12.65
N PRO A 172 13.23 -6.00 -12.50
CA PRO A 172 14.49 -6.27 -11.82
C PRO A 172 15.70 -5.97 -12.72
N ILE A 173 15.94 -4.70 -13.00
CA ILE A 173 17.09 -4.23 -13.77
C ILE A 173 18.11 -3.61 -12.80
N PRO A 174 19.36 -4.11 -12.75
CA PRO A 174 20.38 -3.54 -11.88
C PRO A 174 20.57 -2.03 -12.09
N ASN A 175 20.62 -1.29 -11.01
CA ASN A 175 20.83 0.18 -10.98
C ASN A 175 19.75 0.99 -11.71
N ARG A 176 18.57 0.44 -11.93
CA ARG A 176 17.44 1.15 -12.52
C ARG A 176 16.14 0.73 -11.85
N ASP A 177 15.43 1.69 -11.31
CA ASP A 177 14.09 1.47 -10.76
C ASP A 177 13.05 1.82 -11.82
N ILE A 178 12.48 0.80 -12.43
CA ILE A 178 11.41 0.94 -13.40
C ILE A 178 10.19 0.21 -12.84
N LEU A 179 9.14 0.95 -12.54
CA LEU A 179 7.86 0.41 -12.12
C LEU A 179 6.96 0.18 -13.33
N PHE A 180 6.54 -1.06 -13.53
CA PHE A 180 5.49 -1.38 -14.47
C PHE A 180 4.13 -1.27 -13.76
N LYS A 181 3.26 -0.39 -14.25
CA LYS A 181 1.92 -0.18 -13.70
C LYS A 181 0.89 -0.94 -14.49
N HIS A 182 0.09 -1.71 -13.78
CA HIS A 182 -1.08 -2.36 -14.34
C HIS A 182 -2.27 -1.42 -14.26
N GLY A 183 -2.65 -0.91 -15.38
CA GLY A 183 -3.84 -0.10 -15.56
C GLY A 183 -4.37 -0.29 -16.97
N ILE A 184 -5.47 0.31 -17.29
CA ILE A 184 -6.08 0.21 -18.62
C ILE A 184 -5.17 0.75 -19.74
N LYS A 185 -4.11 1.50 -19.37
CA LYS A 185 -3.05 1.94 -20.31
C LYS A 185 -1.68 1.82 -19.64
N VAL A 186 -0.73 1.25 -20.37
CA VAL A 186 0.68 1.14 -19.97
C VAL A 186 1.36 2.50 -20.12
N VAL A 187 2.01 2.98 -19.08
CA VAL A 187 2.89 4.15 -19.13
C VAL A 187 4.32 3.69 -18.85
N PHE A 188 5.23 4.01 -19.76
CA PHE A 188 6.67 3.88 -19.53
C PHE A 188 7.16 5.13 -18.78
N LEU A 189 7.87 4.95 -17.68
CA LEU A 189 8.57 6.01 -16.95
C LEU A 189 9.98 6.17 -17.49
#